data_965895677e243e7bcf6a7a4ff36b50bb
#
_entry.id   965895677e243e7bcf6a7a4ff36b50bb
#
_cell.length_a   1.000
_cell.length_b   1.000
_cell.length_c   1.000
_cell.angle_alpha   90.00
_cell.angle_beta   90.00
_cell.angle_gamma   90.00
#
_symmetry.space_group_name_H-M   'P 1'
#
loop_
_entity.id
_entity.type
_entity.pdbx_description
1 polymer ?
#
loop_
_entity_poly.entity_id
_entity_poly.type
_entity_poly.pdbx_seq_one_letter_code
_entity_poly.pdbx_strand_id
1 'polypeptide(L)'
;MLGTSQTRTGDSGTGHSAVQHSPAAKAAAASDNYLQALLRYDVNIANAIVSVVKERNISDIVMGMHHDRTPGGSGIGRMAADLLGYSNVTTFFYHPEQPLTTVKRHLVIVPEKAEKEAGFQLWMQKLRNLAENSSARIVFYAPASTMQYLRPSRGKRSSKAEYVVSDCWDDLTALTYETKRDDCLWVVMSRRDRLSYHPAMSKVPGYMEQFFAGHSFVLIYPVQAGDTDNRYL
;
A
#
# COMPACT_ATOMS: atom_id res chain seq x y z
N MET A 1 30.71 -8.94 17.37
CA MET A 1 31.90 -9.05 16.52
C MET A 1 31.57 -8.51 15.16
N LEU A 2 32.05 -7.30 14.88
CA LEU A 2 31.89 -6.62 13.60
C LEU A 2 33.01 -7.07 12.67
N GLY A 3 32.69 -7.77 11.61
CA GLY A 3 33.64 -8.13 10.57
C GLY A 3 33.69 -7.07 9.49
N THR A 4 34.72 -6.23 9.52
CA THR A 4 35.08 -5.33 8.42
C THR A 4 35.70 -6.15 7.29
N SER A 5 35.00 -6.33 6.17
CA SER A 5 35.61 -6.79 4.92
C SER A 5 35.88 -5.58 4.02
N GLN A 6 37.15 -5.27 3.85
CA GLN A 6 37.66 -4.43 2.77
C GLN A 6 37.37 -5.12 1.43
N THR A 7 36.58 -4.49 0.57
CA THR A 7 36.42 -4.94 -0.81
C THR A 7 37.27 -4.09 -1.75
N ARG A 8 38.13 -4.77 -2.45
CA ARG A 8 38.94 -4.29 -3.57
C ARG A 8 38.05 -3.75 -4.69
N THR A 9 38.45 -2.64 -5.26
CA THR A 9 37.99 -2.10 -6.55
C THR A 9 38.20 -3.12 -7.66
N GLY A 10 37.11 -3.47 -8.35
CA GLY A 10 37.15 -4.21 -9.63
C GLY A 10 36.11 -5.32 -9.67
N ASP A 11 34.93 -5.03 -10.10
CA ASP A 11 34.13 -5.79 -11.06
C ASP A 11 32.68 -5.29 -11.08
N SER A 12 32.34 -4.52 -12.07
CA SER A 12 30.98 -4.02 -12.35
C SER A 12 30.07 -5.10 -12.95
N GLY A 13 30.54 -6.34 -13.09
CA GLY A 13 29.78 -7.43 -13.73
C GLY A 13 28.95 -8.33 -12.82
N THR A 14 29.30 -8.46 -11.57
CA THR A 14 28.69 -9.46 -10.66
C THR A 14 27.34 -9.03 -10.09
N GLY A 15 27.08 -7.74 -9.94
CA GLY A 15 25.80 -7.23 -9.41
C GLY A 15 24.62 -7.44 -10.37
N HIS A 16 24.82 -7.30 -11.66
CA HIS A 16 23.78 -7.48 -12.68
C HIS A 16 23.34 -8.94 -12.83
N SER A 17 24.28 -9.88 -12.73
CA SER A 17 24.00 -11.31 -12.87
C SER A 17 23.17 -11.86 -11.70
N ALA A 18 23.45 -11.47 -10.47
CA ALA A 18 22.73 -11.95 -9.28
C ALA A 18 21.28 -11.49 -9.24
N VAL A 19 20.98 -10.29 -9.78
CA VAL A 19 19.63 -9.72 -9.83
C VAL A 19 18.75 -10.43 -10.87
N GLN A 20 19.30 -10.79 -12.02
CA GLN A 20 18.57 -11.50 -13.09
C GLN A 20 18.09 -12.90 -12.67
N HIS A 21 18.73 -13.52 -11.66
CA HIS A 21 18.38 -14.83 -11.15
C HIS A 21 17.49 -14.79 -9.90
N SER A 22 17.07 -13.60 -9.45
CA SER A 22 16.19 -13.48 -8.28
C SER A 22 14.80 -14.08 -8.55
N PRO A 23 14.13 -14.64 -7.52
CA PRO A 23 12.75 -15.12 -7.67
C PRO A 23 11.79 -14.06 -8.22
N ALA A 24 11.98 -12.80 -7.86
CA ALA A 24 11.18 -11.68 -8.35
C ALA A 24 11.39 -11.43 -9.86
N ALA A 25 12.62 -11.51 -10.37
CA ALA A 25 12.90 -11.37 -11.79
C ALA A 25 12.29 -12.51 -12.61
N LYS A 26 12.34 -13.75 -12.09
CA LYS A 26 11.69 -14.91 -12.72
C LYS A 26 10.17 -14.76 -12.76
N ALA A 27 9.55 -14.31 -11.66
CA ALA A 27 8.12 -14.08 -11.60
C ALA A 27 7.66 -12.96 -12.56
N ALA A 28 8.41 -11.88 -12.66
CA ALA A 28 8.13 -10.79 -13.59
C ALA A 28 8.20 -11.26 -15.06
N ALA A 29 9.24 -11.99 -15.40
CA ALA A 29 9.41 -12.55 -16.76
C ALA A 29 8.29 -13.54 -17.12
N ALA A 30 7.84 -14.35 -16.16
CA ALA A 30 6.74 -15.30 -16.35
C ALA A 30 5.39 -14.62 -16.59
N SER A 31 5.20 -13.38 -16.14
CA SER A 31 3.98 -12.58 -16.30
C SER A 31 4.09 -11.48 -17.37
N ASP A 32 5.11 -11.54 -18.23
CA ASP A 32 5.39 -10.54 -19.27
C ASP A 32 5.54 -9.11 -18.71
N ASN A 33 6.04 -9.01 -17.47
CA ASN A 33 6.32 -7.76 -16.81
C ASN A 33 7.82 -7.46 -16.78
N TYR A 34 8.17 -6.20 -16.94
CA TYR A 34 9.54 -5.74 -16.83
C TYR A 34 9.90 -5.43 -15.38
N LEU A 35 10.96 -6.07 -14.86
CA LEU A 35 11.53 -5.78 -13.55
C LEU A 35 12.95 -5.23 -13.73
N GLN A 36 13.17 -4.01 -13.26
CA GLN A 36 14.50 -3.42 -13.13
C GLN A 36 14.92 -3.39 -11.67
N ALA A 37 15.99 -4.09 -11.31
CA ALA A 37 16.58 -3.95 -10.00
C ALA A 37 17.56 -2.77 -9.98
N LEU A 38 17.49 -1.98 -8.92
CA LEU A 38 18.36 -0.84 -8.67
C LEU A 38 19.13 -1.08 -7.38
N LEU A 39 20.45 -0.90 -7.41
CA LEU A 39 21.29 -0.88 -6.23
C LEU A 39 21.67 0.56 -5.94
N ARG A 40 21.42 1.02 -4.72
CA ARG A 40 21.73 2.37 -4.29
C ARG A 40 22.31 2.35 -2.88
N TYR A 41 23.31 3.17 -2.64
CA TYR A 41 23.89 3.38 -1.32
C TYR A 41 23.44 4.74 -0.81
N ASP A 42 22.86 4.75 0.38
CA ASP A 42 22.45 5.99 1.08
C ASP A 42 22.53 5.75 2.58
N VAL A 43 22.71 6.83 3.34
CA VAL A 43 22.70 6.79 4.81
C VAL A 43 21.26 6.60 5.34
N ASN A 44 20.26 7.10 4.60
CA ASN A 44 18.85 7.01 4.94
C ASN A 44 18.08 6.31 3.82
N ILE A 45 17.50 5.15 4.13
CA ILE A 45 16.77 4.33 3.16
C ILE A 45 15.55 5.07 2.59
N ALA A 46 14.80 5.82 3.42
CA ALA A 46 13.63 6.57 2.95
C ALA A 46 14.04 7.63 1.93
N ASN A 47 15.14 8.36 2.18
CA ASN A 47 15.68 9.34 1.23
C ASN A 47 16.13 8.68 -0.09
N ALA A 48 16.78 7.52 0.00
CA ALA A 48 17.18 6.76 -1.20
C ALA A 48 15.97 6.40 -2.06
N ILE A 49 14.89 5.91 -1.46
CA ILE A 49 13.65 5.56 -2.15
C ILE A 49 13.04 6.82 -2.79
N VAL A 50 12.91 7.91 -2.04
CA VAL A 50 12.32 9.17 -2.54
C VAL A 50 13.12 9.73 -3.71
N SER A 51 14.45 9.68 -3.66
CA SER A 51 15.31 10.09 -4.76
C SER A 51 15.05 9.26 -6.03
N VAL A 52 14.92 7.93 -5.89
CA VAL A 52 14.57 7.04 -7.02
C VAL A 52 13.18 7.36 -7.56
N VAL A 53 12.20 7.61 -6.69
CA VAL A 53 10.85 8.02 -7.08
C VAL A 53 10.88 9.25 -7.96
N LYS A 54 11.62 10.29 -7.55
CA LYS A 54 11.78 11.54 -8.32
C LYS A 54 12.55 11.32 -9.62
N GLU A 55 13.71 10.66 -9.58
CA GLU A 55 14.59 10.43 -10.74
C GLU A 55 13.93 9.58 -11.84
N ARG A 56 13.10 8.62 -11.45
CA ARG A 56 12.46 7.67 -12.37
C ARG A 56 11.00 7.96 -12.62
N ASN A 57 10.46 9.05 -12.06
CA ASN A 57 9.05 9.42 -12.15
C ASN A 57 8.11 8.26 -11.76
N ILE A 58 8.41 7.62 -10.63
CA ILE A 58 7.65 6.50 -10.10
C ILE A 58 6.29 6.99 -9.58
N SER A 59 5.21 6.34 -9.99
CA SER A 59 3.84 6.71 -9.57
C SER A 59 3.41 6.05 -8.26
N ASP A 60 4.00 4.89 -7.92
CA ASP A 60 3.55 4.08 -6.81
C ASP A 60 4.71 3.39 -6.09
N ILE A 61 4.58 3.28 -4.78
CA ILE A 61 5.49 2.49 -3.93
C ILE A 61 4.70 1.34 -3.34
N VAL A 62 5.25 0.12 -3.40
CA VAL A 62 4.74 -1.04 -2.68
C VAL A 62 5.80 -1.52 -1.71
N MET A 63 5.45 -1.58 -0.43
CA MET A 63 6.34 -2.05 0.63
C MET A 63 5.68 -3.14 1.45
N GLY A 64 6.47 -4.12 1.87
CA GLY A 64 6.04 -5.05 2.92
C GLY A 64 5.89 -4.32 4.26
N MET A 65 4.88 -4.68 5.04
CA MET A 65 4.81 -4.25 6.43
C MET A 65 5.84 -5.04 7.25
N HIS A 66 6.76 -4.32 7.88
CA HIS A 66 7.72 -4.89 8.81
C HIS A 66 7.33 -4.46 10.22
N HIS A 67 7.29 -5.43 11.11
CA HIS A 67 6.99 -5.19 12.52
C HIS A 67 8.18 -4.51 13.20
N ASP A 68 8.10 -3.23 13.49
CA ASP A 68 8.93 -2.60 14.49
C ASP A 68 8.37 -2.97 15.87
N ARG A 69 8.96 -3.97 16.51
CA ARG A 69 8.60 -4.40 17.87
C ARG A 69 9.06 -3.41 18.96
N THR A 70 9.31 -2.16 18.61
CA THR A 70 9.65 -1.13 19.60
C THR A 70 8.39 -0.67 20.34
N PRO A 71 8.35 -0.78 21.66
CA PRO A 71 7.22 -0.27 22.46
C PRO A 71 7.00 1.22 22.17
N GLY A 72 5.80 1.59 21.69
CA GLY A 72 5.43 2.97 21.38
C GLY A 72 5.74 3.44 19.96
N GLY A 73 6.22 2.56 19.08
CA GLY A 73 6.40 2.86 17.66
C GLY A 73 5.07 3.08 16.94
N SER A 74 5.06 3.94 15.91
CA SER A 74 3.93 3.97 14.96
C SER A 74 3.85 2.61 14.29
N GLY A 75 2.68 1.97 14.25
CA GLY A 75 2.52 0.59 13.77
C GLY A 75 2.98 0.31 12.33
N ILE A 76 3.34 1.33 11.54
CA ILE A 76 3.95 1.18 10.21
C ILE A 76 5.48 1.20 10.22
N GLY A 77 6.12 1.39 11.38
CA GLY A 77 7.56 1.54 11.50
C GLY A 77 8.10 2.91 11.08
N ARG A 78 9.30 3.25 11.60
CA ARG A 78 9.92 4.56 11.39
C ARG A 78 10.21 4.83 9.90
N MET A 79 10.78 3.86 9.20
CA MET A 79 11.13 4.02 7.79
C MET A 79 9.90 4.31 6.92
N ALA A 80 8.78 3.65 7.18
CA ALA A 80 7.52 3.89 6.47
C ALA A 80 6.94 5.27 6.80
N ALA A 81 7.03 5.72 8.06
CA ALA A 81 6.61 7.04 8.47
C ALA A 81 7.45 8.14 7.78
N ASP A 82 8.77 7.96 7.75
CA ASP A 82 9.69 8.87 7.06
C ASP A 82 9.39 8.92 5.56
N LEU A 83 9.16 7.75 4.92
CA LEU A 83 8.79 7.68 3.51
C LEU A 83 7.50 8.43 3.19
N LEU A 84 6.47 8.29 4.03
CA LEU A 84 5.21 9.03 3.88
C LEU A 84 5.40 10.54 4.12
N GLY A 85 6.37 10.92 4.94
CA GLY A 85 6.73 12.33 5.17
C GLY A 85 7.41 12.97 3.96
N TYR A 86 8.25 12.22 3.25
CA TYR A 86 9.08 12.73 2.16
C TYR A 86 8.52 12.47 0.75
N SER A 87 7.49 11.64 0.61
CA SER A 87 6.92 11.26 -0.68
C SER A 87 5.43 11.56 -0.77
N ASN A 88 5.00 12.08 -1.93
CA ASN A 88 3.58 12.34 -2.24
C ASN A 88 2.95 11.26 -3.11
N VAL A 89 3.70 10.29 -3.63
CA VAL A 89 3.15 9.24 -4.49
C VAL A 89 2.28 8.26 -3.70
N THR A 90 1.43 7.52 -4.41
CA THR A 90 0.62 6.47 -3.77
C THR A 90 1.53 5.41 -3.16
N THR A 91 1.33 5.11 -1.88
CA THR A 91 2.11 4.10 -1.16
C THR A 91 1.19 3.01 -0.63
N PHE A 92 1.53 1.75 -0.95
CA PHE A 92 0.84 0.56 -0.49
C PHE A 92 1.73 -0.16 0.52
N PHE A 93 1.26 -0.33 1.75
CA PHE A 93 1.88 -1.21 2.73
C PHE A 93 1.12 -2.53 2.73
N TYR A 94 1.80 -3.61 2.37
CA TYR A 94 1.20 -4.91 2.16
C TYR A 94 1.71 -5.94 3.17
N HIS A 95 0.78 -6.61 3.82
CA HIS A 95 1.01 -7.78 4.66
C HIS A 95 0.46 -9.02 3.95
N PRO A 96 1.31 -9.87 3.37
CA PRO A 96 0.88 -11.07 2.66
C PRO A 96 0.74 -12.25 3.63
N GLU A 97 -0.47 -12.84 3.72
CA GLU A 97 -0.68 -14.16 4.31
C GLU A 97 -0.93 -15.21 3.23
N GLN A 98 -1.36 -14.78 2.05
CA GLN A 98 -1.59 -15.64 0.90
C GLN A 98 -1.28 -14.90 -0.40
N PRO A 99 -1.00 -15.62 -1.50
CA PRO A 99 -0.85 -14.97 -2.81
C PRO A 99 -2.11 -14.21 -3.21
N LEU A 100 -1.96 -12.99 -3.76
CA LEU A 100 -3.10 -12.17 -4.20
C LEU A 100 -4.00 -12.89 -5.23
N THR A 101 -3.44 -13.82 -6.00
CA THR A 101 -4.19 -14.64 -6.97
C THR A 101 -5.15 -15.64 -6.35
N THR A 102 -4.98 -15.96 -5.06
CA THR A 102 -5.87 -16.89 -4.32
C THR A 102 -6.97 -16.16 -3.56
N VAL A 103 -6.88 -14.83 -3.48
CA VAL A 103 -7.88 -13.97 -2.83
C VAL A 103 -9.22 -14.08 -3.56
N LYS A 104 -10.28 -14.32 -2.82
CA LYS A 104 -11.65 -14.43 -3.35
C LYS A 104 -12.43 -13.14 -3.25
N ARG A 105 -12.08 -12.32 -2.25
CA ARG A 105 -12.83 -11.10 -1.96
C ARG A 105 -11.88 -10.02 -1.39
N HIS A 106 -11.98 -8.83 -1.92
CA HIS A 106 -11.30 -7.64 -1.41
C HIS A 106 -12.30 -6.80 -0.60
N LEU A 107 -12.10 -6.66 0.70
CA LEU A 107 -12.89 -5.84 1.59
C LEU A 107 -12.20 -4.47 1.70
N VAL A 108 -12.85 -3.41 1.24
CA VAL A 108 -12.24 -2.09 1.07
C VAL A 108 -12.92 -1.08 1.98
N ILE A 109 -12.19 -0.62 2.98
CA ILE A 109 -12.64 0.38 3.93
C ILE A 109 -12.23 1.75 3.41
N VAL A 110 -13.21 2.61 3.16
CA VAL A 110 -13.00 3.92 2.56
C VAL A 110 -13.49 5.01 3.53
N PRO A 111 -12.64 5.99 3.88
CA PRO A 111 -13.04 7.06 4.78
C PRO A 111 -14.00 8.05 4.12
N GLU A 112 -14.69 8.82 4.95
CA GLU A 112 -15.47 9.95 4.50
C GLU A 112 -14.60 10.97 3.74
N LYS A 113 -15.15 11.57 2.69
CA LYS A 113 -14.47 12.57 1.83
C LYS A 113 -13.25 12.03 1.07
N ALA A 114 -13.05 10.72 0.99
CA ALA A 114 -11.98 10.14 0.17
C ALA A 114 -12.07 10.58 -1.30
N GLU A 115 -13.28 10.81 -1.82
CA GLU A 115 -13.52 11.29 -3.18
C GLU A 115 -12.96 12.68 -3.47
N LYS A 116 -12.62 13.44 -2.43
CA LYS A 116 -12.00 14.79 -2.54
C LYS A 116 -10.48 14.76 -2.58
N GLU A 117 -9.89 13.59 -2.35
CA GLU A 117 -8.44 13.42 -2.41
C GLU A 117 -7.96 13.20 -3.85
N ALA A 118 -6.81 13.78 -4.19
CA ALA A 118 -6.23 13.71 -5.54
C ALA A 118 -6.02 12.28 -6.04
N GLY A 119 -5.70 11.34 -5.14
CA GLY A 119 -5.45 9.94 -5.46
C GLY A 119 -6.68 9.06 -5.60
N PHE A 120 -7.90 9.56 -5.37
CA PHE A 120 -9.11 8.74 -5.28
C PHE A 120 -9.33 7.86 -6.50
N GLN A 121 -9.37 8.45 -7.70
CA GLN A 121 -9.61 7.70 -8.93
C GLN A 121 -8.48 6.71 -9.24
N LEU A 122 -7.24 7.07 -8.91
CA LEU A 122 -6.07 6.26 -9.22
C LEU A 122 -6.04 4.95 -8.43
N TRP A 123 -6.16 5.01 -7.10
CA TRP A 123 -6.17 3.78 -6.30
C TRP A 123 -7.41 2.93 -6.58
N MET A 124 -8.57 3.56 -6.80
CA MET A 124 -9.81 2.85 -7.10
C MET A 124 -9.72 2.08 -8.42
N GLN A 125 -9.13 2.68 -9.45
CA GLN A 125 -8.91 2.00 -10.73
C GLN A 125 -7.94 0.82 -10.58
N LYS A 126 -6.83 1.00 -9.85
CA LYS A 126 -5.85 -0.07 -9.59
C LYS A 126 -6.49 -1.26 -8.88
N LEU A 127 -7.28 -0.99 -7.85
CA LEU A 127 -7.98 -2.04 -7.11
C LEU A 127 -9.00 -2.79 -7.98
N ARG A 128 -9.76 -2.08 -8.81
CA ARG A 128 -10.68 -2.71 -9.76
C ARG A 128 -9.97 -3.59 -10.78
N ASN A 129 -8.88 -3.09 -11.35
CA ASN A 129 -8.06 -3.88 -12.28
C ASN A 129 -7.50 -5.14 -11.61
N LEU A 130 -7.02 -5.01 -10.35
CA LEU A 130 -6.55 -6.17 -9.59
C LEU A 130 -7.65 -7.21 -9.39
N ALA A 131 -8.84 -6.79 -8.99
CA ALA A 131 -9.96 -7.69 -8.76
C ALA A 131 -10.47 -8.34 -10.06
N GLU A 132 -10.48 -7.62 -11.16
CA GLU A 132 -10.81 -8.17 -12.47
C GLU A 132 -9.81 -9.24 -12.91
N ASN A 133 -8.50 -8.96 -12.77
CA ASN A 133 -7.42 -9.89 -13.13
C ASN A 133 -7.39 -11.14 -12.22
N SER A 134 -7.70 -11.01 -10.94
CA SER A 134 -7.78 -12.14 -10.00
C SER A 134 -9.15 -12.82 -9.98
N SER A 135 -10.15 -12.31 -10.70
CA SER A 135 -11.54 -12.73 -10.63
C SER A 135 -12.17 -12.65 -9.24
N ALA A 136 -11.58 -11.87 -8.35
CA ALA A 136 -12.06 -11.62 -7.00
C ALA A 136 -13.24 -10.65 -6.98
N ARG A 137 -14.08 -10.73 -5.94
CA ARG A 137 -15.13 -9.75 -5.68
C ARG A 137 -14.57 -8.57 -4.87
N ILE A 138 -15.14 -7.39 -5.03
CA ILE A 138 -14.84 -6.23 -4.18
C ILE A 138 -16.08 -5.91 -3.34
N VAL A 139 -15.86 -5.65 -2.05
CA VAL A 139 -16.90 -5.13 -1.15
C VAL A 139 -16.39 -3.80 -0.59
N PHE A 140 -17.06 -2.72 -0.94
CA PHE A 140 -16.74 -1.40 -0.41
C PHE A 140 -17.56 -1.11 0.84
N TYR A 141 -16.88 -0.71 1.89
CA TYR A 141 -17.45 -0.17 3.13
C TYR A 141 -17.13 1.32 3.18
N ALA A 142 -18.14 2.17 3.19
CA ALA A 142 -17.96 3.61 3.24
C ALA A 142 -19.20 4.31 3.81
N PRO A 143 -19.06 5.53 4.37
CA PRO A 143 -20.18 6.38 4.71
C PRO A 143 -21.06 6.70 3.47
N ALA A 144 -22.34 6.95 3.70
CA ALA A 144 -23.31 7.23 2.63
C ALA A 144 -22.90 8.39 1.72
N SER A 145 -22.27 9.42 2.28
CA SER A 145 -21.74 10.59 1.57
C SER A 145 -20.69 10.24 0.52
N THR A 146 -19.79 9.29 0.82
CA THR A 146 -18.71 8.85 -0.08
C THR A 146 -19.17 7.73 -1.01
N MET A 147 -20.12 6.90 -0.57
CA MET A 147 -20.58 5.72 -1.30
C MET A 147 -21.06 6.01 -2.73
N GLN A 148 -21.72 7.14 -2.96
CA GLN A 148 -22.19 7.55 -4.29
C GLN A 148 -21.05 7.68 -5.32
N TYR A 149 -19.84 8.04 -4.88
CA TYR A 149 -18.67 8.22 -5.75
C TYR A 149 -17.92 6.90 -6.02
N LEU A 150 -18.13 5.89 -5.18
CA LEU A 150 -17.56 4.55 -5.38
C LEU A 150 -18.35 3.74 -6.42
N ARG A 151 -19.66 4.04 -6.57
CA ARG A 151 -20.50 3.35 -7.55
C ARG A 151 -20.13 3.77 -8.97
N PRO A 152 -20.13 2.83 -9.94
CA PRO A 152 -19.86 3.18 -11.32
C PRO A 152 -20.94 4.11 -11.86
N SER A 153 -20.55 5.08 -12.68
CA SER A 153 -21.50 5.91 -13.43
C SER A 153 -22.40 5.03 -14.30
N ARG A 154 -23.65 5.45 -14.52
CA ARG A 154 -24.65 4.73 -15.32
C ARG A 154 -24.03 4.22 -16.63
N GLY A 155 -24.06 2.90 -16.85
CA GLY A 155 -23.60 2.24 -18.08
C GLY A 155 -22.33 1.37 -17.97
N LYS A 156 -21.51 1.51 -16.93
CA LYS A 156 -20.39 0.60 -16.66
C LYS A 156 -20.78 -0.41 -15.58
N ARG A 157 -21.19 -1.60 -15.98
CA ARG A 157 -21.40 -2.73 -15.04
C ARG A 157 -20.06 -3.21 -14.52
N SER A 158 -19.69 -2.84 -13.29
CA SER A 158 -18.77 -3.64 -12.50
C SER A 158 -19.58 -4.79 -11.89
N SER A 159 -19.55 -5.94 -12.53
CA SER A 159 -20.46 -7.08 -12.22
C SER A 159 -20.13 -7.79 -10.90
N LYS A 160 -19.06 -7.39 -10.19
CA LYS A 160 -18.55 -8.08 -9.00
C LYS A 160 -18.27 -7.17 -7.82
N ALA A 161 -18.85 -5.95 -7.79
CA ALA A 161 -18.67 -5.03 -6.67
C ALA A 161 -19.95 -4.93 -5.82
N GLU A 162 -19.79 -5.09 -4.52
CA GLU A 162 -20.82 -4.90 -3.50
C GLU A 162 -20.54 -3.57 -2.75
N TYR A 163 -21.58 -2.95 -2.21
CA TYR A 163 -21.48 -1.62 -1.60
C TYR A 163 -22.27 -1.61 -0.30
N VAL A 164 -21.56 -1.57 0.82
CA VAL A 164 -22.10 -1.57 2.18
C VAL A 164 -21.92 -0.19 2.78
N VAL A 165 -23.04 0.48 3.09
CA VAL A 165 -22.97 1.77 3.79
C VAL A 165 -22.66 1.49 5.25
N SER A 166 -21.48 1.92 5.69
CA SER A 166 -21.00 1.72 7.04
C SER A 166 -19.93 2.75 7.38
N ASP A 167 -19.95 3.24 8.59
CA ASP A 167 -18.83 3.99 9.16
C ASP A 167 -18.01 3.04 10.04
N CYS A 168 -17.07 2.34 9.40
CA CYS A 168 -16.24 1.33 10.05
C CYS A 168 -15.14 1.93 10.94
N TRP A 169 -14.96 3.26 10.95
CA TRP A 169 -13.82 3.86 11.64
C TRP A 169 -13.95 3.83 13.16
N ASP A 170 -15.19 3.79 13.68
CA ASP A 170 -15.43 3.69 15.12
C ASP A 170 -15.25 2.27 15.64
N ASP A 171 -15.50 1.25 14.81
CA ASP A 171 -15.33 -0.16 15.19
C ASP A 171 -14.84 -1.02 14.02
N LEU A 172 -13.53 -0.92 13.74
CA LEU A 172 -12.87 -1.79 12.76
C LEU A 172 -12.88 -3.27 13.17
N THR A 173 -13.00 -3.55 14.47
CA THR A 173 -13.00 -4.92 14.98
C THR A 173 -14.26 -5.69 14.58
N ALA A 174 -15.36 -5.01 14.31
CA ALA A 174 -16.59 -5.65 13.84
C ALA A 174 -16.35 -6.42 12.52
N LEU A 175 -15.42 -5.96 11.68
CA LEU A 175 -15.07 -6.63 10.43
C LEU A 175 -14.40 -7.99 10.64
N THR A 176 -13.82 -8.28 11.81
CA THR A 176 -13.22 -9.59 12.08
C THR A 176 -14.24 -10.73 12.01
N TYR A 177 -15.50 -10.44 12.34
CA TYR A 177 -16.59 -11.42 12.27
C TYR A 177 -17.05 -11.70 10.83
N GLU A 178 -16.83 -10.78 9.91
CA GLU A 178 -17.22 -10.90 8.51
C GLU A 178 -16.10 -11.41 7.61
N THR A 179 -14.85 -11.27 8.08
CA THR A 179 -13.65 -11.58 7.29
C THR A 179 -13.37 -13.08 7.27
N LYS A 180 -13.12 -13.62 6.07
CA LYS A 180 -12.73 -15.01 5.83
C LYS A 180 -11.24 -15.09 5.54
N ARG A 181 -10.66 -16.28 5.70
CA ARG A 181 -9.22 -16.51 5.45
C ARG A 181 -8.77 -16.18 4.03
N ASP A 182 -9.67 -16.33 3.05
CA ASP A 182 -9.40 -16.04 1.64
C ASP A 182 -9.78 -14.61 1.23
N ASP A 183 -10.07 -13.74 2.19
CA ASP A 183 -10.25 -12.31 1.96
C ASP A 183 -8.92 -11.55 2.06
N CYS A 184 -8.86 -10.38 1.42
CA CYS A 184 -7.82 -9.39 1.63
C CYS A 184 -8.46 -8.06 2.04
N LEU A 185 -8.03 -7.51 3.17
CA LEU A 185 -8.52 -6.22 3.63
C LEU A 185 -7.70 -5.09 3.01
N TRP A 186 -8.40 -4.05 2.58
CA TRP A 186 -7.80 -2.83 2.05
C TRP A 186 -8.31 -1.65 2.86
N VAL A 187 -7.42 -0.91 3.49
CA VAL A 187 -7.79 0.27 4.25
C VAL A 187 -7.23 1.50 3.56
N VAL A 188 -8.13 2.35 3.07
CA VAL A 188 -7.75 3.62 2.47
C VAL A 188 -7.45 4.60 3.59
N MET A 189 -6.18 4.93 3.71
CA MET A 189 -5.65 5.83 4.74
C MET A 189 -5.60 7.27 4.23
N SER A 190 -5.45 8.21 5.14
CA SER A 190 -5.19 9.61 4.81
C SER A 190 -4.10 10.19 5.69
N ARG A 191 -3.49 11.27 5.24
CA ARG A 191 -2.51 12.02 6.05
C ARG A 191 -3.23 13.02 6.95
N ARG A 192 -2.62 13.40 8.09
CA ARG A 192 -3.29 14.18 9.16
C ARG A 192 -3.94 15.48 8.71
N ASP A 193 -3.39 16.13 7.70
CA ASP A 193 -3.82 17.46 7.22
C ASP A 193 -4.79 17.36 6.02
N ARG A 194 -5.33 16.19 5.75
CA ARG A 194 -6.19 15.97 4.59
C ARG A 194 -7.65 15.83 4.99
N LEU A 195 -8.52 16.10 4.01
CA LEU A 195 -9.98 16.16 4.22
C LEU A 195 -10.59 14.81 4.63
N SER A 196 -9.99 13.71 4.20
CA SER A 196 -10.44 12.35 4.50
C SER A 196 -9.80 11.76 5.75
N TYR A 197 -8.97 12.53 6.48
CA TYR A 197 -8.31 12.03 7.69
C TYR A 197 -9.33 11.81 8.82
N HIS A 198 -9.25 10.63 9.43
CA HIS A 198 -9.98 10.30 10.65
C HIS A 198 -8.98 9.95 11.78
N PRO A 199 -9.19 10.41 13.04
CA PRO A 199 -8.26 10.16 14.14
C PRO A 199 -7.96 8.68 14.40
N ALA A 200 -8.93 7.78 14.16
CA ALA A 200 -8.75 6.34 14.28
C ALA A 200 -7.67 5.78 13.34
N MET A 201 -7.35 6.47 12.23
CA MET A 201 -6.31 6.03 11.28
C MET A 201 -4.94 5.85 11.92
N SER A 202 -4.62 6.63 12.95
CA SER A 202 -3.36 6.48 13.68
C SER A 202 -3.23 5.12 14.39
N LYS A 203 -4.35 4.47 14.68
CA LYS A 203 -4.41 3.16 15.35
C LYS A 203 -4.55 1.99 14.39
N VAL A 204 -4.91 2.25 13.12
CA VAL A 204 -5.18 1.20 12.13
C VAL A 204 -4.03 0.20 11.98
N PRO A 205 -2.75 0.61 11.84
CA PRO A 205 -1.68 -0.37 11.69
C PRO A 205 -1.63 -1.37 12.86
N GLY A 206 -1.73 -0.88 14.10
CA GLY A 206 -1.77 -1.74 15.29
C GLY A 206 -3.01 -2.63 15.35
N TYR A 207 -4.17 -2.14 14.92
CA TYR A 207 -5.39 -2.95 14.81
C TYR A 207 -5.24 -4.07 13.79
N MET A 208 -4.65 -3.79 12.63
CA MET A 208 -4.44 -4.80 11.59
C MET A 208 -3.52 -5.91 12.09
N GLU A 209 -2.45 -5.56 12.78
CA GLU A 209 -1.53 -6.53 13.37
C GLU A 209 -2.18 -7.37 14.50
N GLN A 210 -2.99 -6.74 15.33
CA GLN A 210 -3.59 -7.40 16.49
C GLN A 210 -4.75 -8.32 16.10
N PHE A 211 -5.62 -7.89 15.20
CA PHE A 211 -6.89 -8.56 14.92
C PHE A 211 -6.93 -9.24 13.56
N PHE A 212 -6.03 -8.90 12.63
CA PHE A 212 -6.00 -9.43 11.27
C PHE A 212 -4.65 -10.07 10.91
N ALA A 213 -3.84 -10.46 11.90
CA ALA A 213 -2.52 -11.08 11.67
C ALA A 213 -2.57 -12.34 10.79
N GLY A 214 -3.69 -13.07 10.78
CA GLY A 214 -3.90 -14.25 9.93
C GLY A 214 -4.57 -13.95 8.57
N HIS A 215 -4.60 -12.68 8.15
CA HIS A 215 -5.23 -12.26 6.91
C HIS A 215 -4.28 -11.37 6.10
N SER A 216 -4.34 -11.48 4.78
CA SER A 216 -3.67 -10.50 3.93
C SER A 216 -4.36 -9.14 4.05
N PHE A 217 -3.58 -8.08 4.19
CA PHE A 217 -4.13 -6.73 4.20
C PHE A 217 -3.20 -5.71 3.54
N VAL A 218 -3.78 -4.61 3.09
CA VAL A 218 -3.08 -3.50 2.45
C VAL A 218 -3.55 -2.18 3.03
N LEU A 219 -2.62 -1.35 3.47
CA LEU A 219 -2.89 0.05 3.78
C LEU A 219 -2.54 0.90 2.57
N ILE A 220 -3.49 1.67 2.05
CA ILE A 220 -3.29 2.54 0.89
C ILE A 220 -3.16 3.97 1.39
N TYR A 221 -2.02 4.60 1.14
CA TYR A 221 -1.84 6.04 1.29
C TYR A 221 -1.87 6.68 -0.09
N PRO A 222 -2.99 7.31 -0.49
CA PRO A 222 -3.16 7.87 -1.82
C PRO A 222 -2.15 8.98 -2.12
N VAL A 223 -1.87 9.19 -3.41
CA VAL A 223 -1.09 10.32 -3.90
C VAL A 223 -1.70 11.64 -3.42
N GLN A 224 -0.83 12.58 -3.07
CA GLN A 224 -1.21 13.90 -2.60
C GLN A 224 -0.92 14.97 -3.65
N ALA A 225 -1.77 15.99 -3.71
CA ALA A 225 -1.47 17.20 -4.47
C ALA A 225 -0.49 18.07 -3.68
N GLY A 226 0.49 18.67 -4.37
CA GLY A 226 1.49 19.58 -3.82
C GLY A 226 2.90 19.02 -3.81
N ASP A 227 3.87 19.91 -3.66
CA ASP A 227 5.28 19.56 -3.61
C ASP A 227 5.69 19.17 -2.19
N THR A 228 6.54 18.15 -2.07
CA THR A 228 7.08 17.69 -0.77
C THR A 228 8.20 18.58 -0.26
N ASP A 229 8.76 19.45 -1.11
CA ASP A 229 9.98 20.18 -0.81
C ASP A 229 9.85 21.29 0.25
N ASN A 230 8.65 21.59 0.75
CA ASN A 230 8.40 22.71 1.66
C ASN A 230 8.10 22.35 3.12
N ARG A 231 8.26 21.10 3.55
CA ARG A 231 7.86 20.74 4.92
C ARG A 231 9.01 20.65 5.94
N TYR A 232 10.26 20.76 5.49
CA TYR A 232 11.44 20.64 6.36
C TYR A 232 12.60 21.57 5.91
N LEU A 233 12.30 22.87 5.74
CA LEU A 233 13.29 23.95 5.82
C LEU A 233 13.04 24.74 7.09
#